data_b512b4849afe2dfb54c3d3697d42135d
#
_entry.id   b512b4849afe2dfb54c3d3697d42135d
#
_cell.length_a   1.000
_cell.length_b   1.000
_cell.length_c   1.000
_cell.angle_alpha   90.00
_cell.angle_beta   90.00
_cell.angle_gamma   90.00
#
_symmetry.space_group_name_H-M   'P 1'
#
loop_
_entity.id
_entity.type
_entity.pdbx_description
1 polymer ?
#
loop_
_entity_poly.entity_id
_entity_poly.type
_entity_poly.pdbx_seq_one_letter_code
_entity_poly.pdbx_strand_id
1 'polypeptide(L)'
;MIIHETSQNLPKNNPFLLGTVSLSLFYFSDLADKLVEFGLLALTIVGLKLLSTYFTRRAFNPKTLYIDASTSALKYSQGSTVYFRLPLDDIVRVQIQKESFSSQSLMIYTVNDSYQVPNSDNFDSLQLKDLMKQLEKRIDDQRR
;
A
#
# COMPACT_ATOMS: atom_id res chain seq x y z
N MET A 1 -13.19 7.10 -11.56
CA MET A 1 -11.73 6.86 -11.40
C MET A 1 -11.53 5.92 -10.24
N ILE A 2 -10.77 4.85 -10.39
CA ILE A 2 -10.49 3.86 -9.34
C ILE A 2 -8.99 3.92 -9.05
N ILE A 3 -8.62 4.11 -7.80
CA ILE A 3 -7.24 4.13 -7.34
C ILE A 3 -7.02 2.91 -6.47
N HIS A 4 -6.02 2.12 -6.82
CA HIS A 4 -5.60 0.95 -6.06
C HIS A 4 -4.32 1.24 -5.28
N GLU A 5 -4.24 0.70 -4.08
CA GLU A 5 -3.00 0.65 -3.32
C GLU A 5 -1.95 -0.14 -4.11
N THR A 6 -0.76 0.41 -4.27
CA THR A 6 0.31 -0.24 -5.05
C THR A 6 1.06 -1.24 -4.19
N SER A 7 1.38 -2.39 -4.77
CA SER A 7 2.19 -3.43 -4.09
C SER A 7 3.65 -3.03 -3.86
N GLN A 8 4.06 -1.83 -4.30
CA GLN A 8 5.45 -1.37 -4.19
C GLN A 8 5.89 -1.14 -2.74
N ASN A 9 4.94 -0.88 -1.84
CA ASN A 9 5.20 -0.64 -0.41
C ASN A 9 5.03 -1.88 0.46
N LEU A 10 4.82 -3.07 -0.13
CA LEU A 10 4.98 -4.31 0.62
C LEU A 10 6.40 -4.36 1.21
N PRO A 11 6.56 -4.82 2.47
CA PRO A 11 7.86 -4.87 3.12
C PRO A 11 8.83 -5.62 2.20
N LYS A 12 9.76 -4.87 1.61
CA LYS A 12 10.84 -5.45 0.81
C LYS A 12 11.67 -6.26 1.79
N ASN A 13 11.62 -7.59 1.69
CA ASN A 13 12.52 -8.47 2.41
C ASN A 13 13.92 -7.93 2.20
N ASN A 14 14.55 -7.43 3.27
CA ASN A 14 15.83 -6.76 3.19
C ASN A 14 16.88 -7.79 2.70
N PRO A 15 17.38 -7.72 1.47
CA PRO A 15 18.33 -8.69 0.94
C PRO A 15 19.64 -8.70 1.74
N PHE A 16 19.92 -7.63 2.49
CA PHE A 16 21.08 -7.53 3.38
C PHE A 16 21.02 -8.52 4.53
N LEU A 17 19.84 -8.75 5.12
CA LEU A 17 19.68 -9.72 6.22
C LEU A 17 19.92 -11.16 5.76
N LEU A 18 19.48 -11.50 4.56
CA LEU A 18 19.74 -12.82 3.95
C LEU A 18 21.20 -12.99 3.57
N GLY A 19 21.85 -11.93 3.08
CA GLY A 19 23.26 -11.93 2.73
C GLY A 19 24.17 -12.08 3.96
N THR A 20 23.89 -11.39 5.06
CA THR A 20 24.67 -11.48 6.30
C THR A 20 24.54 -12.84 6.99
N VAL A 21 23.36 -13.45 7.01
CA VAL A 21 23.15 -14.80 7.54
C VAL A 21 23.89 -15.82 6.68
N SER A 22 23.86 -15.69 5.35
CA SER A 22 24.56 -16.59 4.45
C SER A 22 26.09 -16.47 4.60
N LEU A 23 26.64 -15.24 4.75
CA LEU A 23 28.06 -14.98 4.95
C LEU A 23 28.56 -15.51 6.31
N SER A 24 27.78 -15.37 7.37
CA SER A 24 28.17 -15.88 8.69
C SER A 24 28.19 -17.41 8.73
N LEU A 25 27.26 -18.06 8.06
CA LEU A 25 27.27 -19.53 7.90
C LEU A 25 28.46 -19.99 7.05
N PHE A 26 28.89 -19.20 6.08
CA PHE A 26 30.07 -19.47 5.25
C PHE A 26 31.37 -19.45 6.05
N TYR A 27 31.49 -18.55 7.02
CA TYR A 27 32.70 -18.38 7.84
C TYR A 27 32.89 -19.50 8.87
N PHE A 28 31.83 -20.20 9.27
CA PHE A 28 31.86 -21.25 10.28
C PHE A 28 31.91 -22.69 9.73
N SER A 29 31.92 -22.87 8.40
CA SER A 29 31.97 -24.18 7.78
C SER A 29 33.31 -24.44 7.07
N ASP A 30 33.95 -25.59 7.41
CA ASP A 30 35.09 -26.10 6.62
C ASP A 30 34.60 -26.47 5.21
N LEU A 31 35.01 -25.65 4.23
CA LEU A 31 34.35 -25.49 2.92
C LEU A 31 34.51 -26.69 2.00
N ALA A 32 35.58 -27.45 2.14
CA ALA A 32 35.97 -28.49 1.17
C ALA A 32 35.02 -29.71 1.15
N ASP A 33 34.46 -30.10 2.30
CA ASP A 33 33.62 -31.30 2.42
C ASP A 33 32.11 -31.01 2.40
N LYS A 34 31.69 -29.74 2.35
CA LYS A 34 30.29 -29.32 2.57
C LYS A 34 29.60 -28.62 1.41
N LEU A 35 30.18 -28.62 0.22
CA LEU A 35 29.64 -27.96 -0.98
C LEU A 35 28.19 -28.38 -1.29
N VAL A 36 27.84 -29.65 -1.04
CA VAL A 36 26.49 -30.19 -1.27
C VAL A 36 25.50 -29.65 -0.22
N GLU A 37 25.90 -29.60 1.05
CA GLU A 37 25.09 -29.06 2.13
C GLU A 37 24.85 -27.58 1.94
N PHE A 38 25.85 -26.85 1.45
CA PHE A 38 25.75 -25.43 1.11
C PHE A 38 24.78 -25.17 -0.04
N GLY A 39 24.84 -25.99 -1.08
CA GLY A 39 23.92 -25.95 -2.22
C GLY A 39 22.47 -26.16 -1.77
N LEU A 40 22.23 -27.17 -0.91
CA LEU A 40 20.90 -27.43 -0.34
C LEU A 40 20.40 -26.32 0.54
N LEU A 41 21.26 -25.71 1.38
CA LEU A 41 20.91 -24.57 2.23
C LEU A 41 20.52 -23.35 1.38
N ALA A 42 21.31 -23.03 0.36
CA ALA A 42 21.02 -21.92 -0.56
C ALA A 42 19.69 -22.14 -1.30
N LEU A 43 19.43 -23.34 -1.77
CA LEU A 43 18.20 -23.73 -2.45
C LEU A 43 16.98 -23.59 -1.50
N THR A 44 17.15 -23.99 -0.23
CA THR A 44 16.11 -23.85 0.81
C THR A 44 15.79 -22.39 1.07
N ILE A 45 16.81 -21.54 1.21
CA ILE A 45 16.62 -20.08 1.43
C ILE A 45 15.91 -19.43 0.24
N VAL A 46 16.32 -19.76 -0.98
CA VAL A 46 15.66 -19.26 -2.20
C VAL A 46 14.23 -19.76 -2.29
N GLY A 47 13.98 -21.02 -2.01
CA GLY A 47 12.65 -21.63 -1.99
C GLY A 47 11.73 -20.96 -0.96
N LEU A 48 12.20 -20.75 0.27
CA LEU A 48 11.45 -20.05 1.32
C LEU A 48 11.14 -18.61 0.93
N LYS A 49 12.08 -17.91 0.28
CA LYS A 49 11.86 -16.55 -0.22
C LYS A 49 10.80 -16.50 -1.32
N LEU A 50 10.86 -17.41 -2.28
CA LEU A 50 9.85 -17.50 -3.34
C LEU A 50 8.47 -17.84 -2.77
N LEU A 51 8.41 -18.77 -1.83
CA LEU A 51 7.17 -19.16 -1.15
C LEU A 51 6.58 -17.99 -0.37
N SER A 52 7.39 -17.29 0.43
CA SER A 52 6.99 -16.09 1.17
C SER A 52 6.46 -15.01 0.23
N THR A 53 7.16 -14.73 -0.87
CA THR A 53 6.74 -13.74 -1.87
C THR A 53 5.41 -14.15 -2.52
N TYR A 54 5.24 -15.43 -2.83
CA TYR A 54 4.00 -15.95 -3.41
C TYR A 54 2.82 -15.78 -2.45
N PHE A 55 2.97 -16.17 -1.19
CA PHE A 55 1.91 -16.04 -0.18
C PHE A 55 1.60 -14.58 0.11
N THR A 56 2.59 -13.72 0.19
CA THR A 56 2.39 -12.28 0.41
C THR A 56 1.61 -11.66 -0.76
N ARG A 57 1.96 -12.00 -2.01
CA ARG A 57 1.23 -11.52 -3.19
C ARG A 57 -0.21 -12.05 -3.24
N ARG A 58 -0.43 -13.30 -2.88
CA ARG A 58 -1.76 -13.90 -2.88
C ARG A 58 -2.65 -13.36 -1.77
N ALA A 59 -2.07 -13.03 -0.62
CA ALA A 59 -2.77 -12.42 0.51
C ALA A 59 -2.97 -10.90 0.34
N PHE A 60 -2.29 -10.28 -0.66
CA PHE A 60 -2.40 -8.86 -0.89
C PHE A 60 -3.81 -8.52 -1.41
N ASN A 61 -4.58 -7.89 -0.55
CA ASN A 61 -5.89 -7.36 -0.87
C ASN A 61 -5.79 -5.83 -0.86
N PRO A 62 -5.59 -5.19 -2.03
CA PRO A 62 -5.33 -3.77 -2.09
C PRO A 62 -6.56 -2.97 -1.64
N LYS A 63 -6.31 -1.93 -0.89
CA LYS A 63 -7.31 -0.92 -0.62
C LYS A 63 -7.59 -0.12 -1.88
N THR A 64 -8.82 0.27 -2.06
CA THR A 64 -9.28 1.02 -3.22
C THR A 64 -10.00 2.28 -2.78
N LEU A 65 -9.68 3.38 -3.43
CA LEU A 65 -10.36 4.65 -3.26
C LEU A 65 -10.90 5.07 -4.63
N TYR A 66 -12.20 5.28 -4.76
CA TYR A 66 -12.79 5.61 -6.05
C TYR A 66 -14.08 6.44 -5.95
N ILE A 67 -14.33 7.21 -7.00
CA ILE A 67 -15.59 7.90 -7.21
C ILE A 67 -16.52 6.98 -7.98
N ASP A 68 -17.62 6.60 -7.35
CA ASP A 68 -18.70 5.87 -7.97
C ASP A 68 -19.64 6.85 -8.67
N ALA A 69 -19.57 6.90 -10.00
CA ALA A 69 -20.37 7.81 -10.79
C ALA A 69 -21.87 7.51 -10.72
N SER A 70 -22.25 6.23 -10.51
CA SER A 70 -23.67 5.82 -10.44
C SER A 70 -24.36 6.35 -9.20
N THR A 71 -23.61 6.53 -8.11
CA THR A 71 -24.15 6.94 -6.82
C THR A 71 -23.63 8.30 -6.37
N SER A 72 -22.84 8.98 -7.22
CA SER A 72 -22.18 10.24 -6.89
C SER A 72 -21.54 10.22 -5.49
N ALA A 73 -20.81 9.15 -5.19
CA ALA A 73 -20.21 8.96 -3.88
C ALA A 73 -18.72 8.58 -3.98
N LEU A 74 -17.94 9.07 -3.03
CA LEU A 74 -16.58 8.63 -2.79
C LEU A 74 -16.60 7.40 -1.90
N LYS A 75 -16.00 6.30 -2.36
CA LYS A 75 -15.89 5.05 -1.62
C LYS A 75 -14.45 4.69 -1.31
N TYR A 76 -14.23 4.21 -0.08
CA TYR A 76 -13.00 3.61 0.37
C TYR A 76 -13.26 2.20 0.86
N SER A 77 -12.61 1.23 0.24
CA SER A 77 -12.90 -0.20 0.49
C SER A 77 -11.65 -1.06 0.37
N GLN A 78 -11.72 -2.27 0.92
CA GLN A 78 -10.73 -3.33 0.79
C GLN A 78 -11.45 -4.64 0.53
N GLY A 79 -11.35 -5.17 -0.69
CA GLY A 79 -12.15 -6.32 -1.12
C GLY A 79 -13.65 -6.06 -0.98
N SER A 80 -14.32 -6.87 -0.18
CA SER A 80 -15.76 -6.72 0.11
C SER A 80 -16.07 -5.74 1.24
N THR A 81 -15.07 -5.33 2.03
CA THR A 81 -15.25 -4.43 3.18
C THR A 81 -15.24 -2.98 2.71
N VAL A 82 -16.33 -2.26 2.96
CA VAL A 82 -16.43 -0.82 2.73
C VAL A 82 -16.18 -0.10 4.04
N TYR A 83 -15.13 0.70 4.12
CA TYR A 83 -14.79 1.50 5.30
C TYR A 83 -15.68 2.72 5.42
N PHE A 84 -15.89 3.43 4.30
CA PHE A 84 -16.85 4.51 4.22
C PHE A 84 -17.34 4.72 2.79
N ARG A 85 -18.50 5.36 2.70
CA ARG A 85 -19.12 5.84 1.47
C ARG A 85 -19.68 7.22 1.73
N LEU A 86 -19.14 8.23 1.05
CA LEU A 86 -19.48 9.64 1.27
C LEU A 86 -20.12 10.20 0.01
N PRO A 87 -21.32 10.78 0.09
CA PRO A 87 -21.87 11.58 -0.99
C PRO A 87 -20.89 12.69 -1.37
N LEU A 88 -20.67 12.92 -2.65
CA LEU A 88 -19.73 13.95 -3.10
C LEU A 88 -20.20 15.35 -2.70
N ASP A 89 -21.51 15.53 -2.59
CA ASP A 89 -22.13 16.81 -2.23
C ASP A 89 -21.90 17.18 -0.76
N ASP A 90 -21.61 16.21 0.11
CA ASP A 90 -21.31 16.44 1.52
C ASP A 90 -19.84 16.80 1.77
N ILE A 91 -18.97 16.60 0.77
CA ILE A 91 -17.53 16.85 0.92
C ILE A 91 -17.26 18.35 0.79
N VAL A 92 -16.72 18.94 1.86
CA VAL A 92 -16.42 20.39 1.91
C VAL A 92 -14.94 20.70 1.74
N ARG A 93 -14.06 19.73 2.02
CA ARG A 93 -12.61 19.91 1.92
C ARG A 93 -11.90 18.57 1.84
N VAL A 94 -10.80 18.54 1.10
CA VAL A 94 -9.84 17.41 1.07
C VAL A 94 -8.43 17.95 1.29
N GLN A 95 -7.60 17.22 2.05
CA GLN A 95 -6.20 17.59 2.22
C GLN A 95 -5.35 16.39 2.58
N ILE A 96 -4.07 16.42 2.20
CA ILE A 96 -3.07 15.44 2.66
C ILE A 96 -2.45 15.96 3.95
N GLN A 97 -2.49 15.14 4.99
CA GLN A 97 -1.86 15.41 6.28
C GLN A 97 -0.68 14.47 6.48
N LYS A 98 0.48 15.00 6.86
CA LYS A 98 1.62 14.20 7.28
C LYS A 98 1.43 13.76 8.73
N GLU A 99 1.51 12.46 8.97
CA GLU A 99 1.39 11.90 10.32
C GLU A 99 2.76 11.67 10.96
N SER A 100 3.74 11.27 10.17
CA SER A 100 5.10 11.04 10.62
C SER A 100 6.08 11.28 9.47
N PHE A 101 7.37 11.02 9.72
CA PHE A 101 8.41 11.17 8.68
C PHE A 101 8.18 10.34 7.42
N SER A 102 7.39 9.27 7.49
CA SER A 102 7.20 8.30 6.41
C SER A 102 5.75 7.99 6.07
N SER A 103 4.77 8.58 6.74
CA SER A 103 3.35 8.29 6.48
C SER A 103 2.53 9.55 6.26
N GLN A 104 1.64 9.46 5.27
CA GLN A 104 0.69 10.49 4.92
C GLN A 104 -0.72 9.92 4.94
N SER A 105 -1.68 10.74 5.33
CA SER A 105 -3.10 10.39 5.28
C SER A 105 -3.86 11.41 4.45
N LEU A 106 -4.83 10.93 3.69
CA LEU A 106 -5.79 11.79 3.03
C LEU A 106 -6.96 12.02 4.00
N MET A 107 -7.15 13.28 4.39
CA MET A 107 -8.27 13.72 5.21
C MET A 107 -9.38 14.26 4.31
N ILE A 108 -10.59 13.79 4.53
CA ILE A 108 -11.80 14.21 3.83
C ILE A 108 -12.74 14.78 4.87
N TYR A 109 -13.06 16.04 4.73
CA TYR A 109 -13.98 16.74 5.62
C TYR A 109 -15.34 16.86 4.97
N THR A 110 -16.36 16.46 5.69
CA THR A 110 -17.77 16.69 5.36
C THR A 110 -18.35 17.78 6.25
N VAL A 111 -19.61 18.12 6.04
CA VAL A 111 -20.29 19.14 6.87
C VAL A 111 -20.32 18.73 8.34
N ASN A 112 -20.44 17.45 8.64
CA ASN A 112 -20.66 16.96 10.01
C ASN A 112 -19.44 16.20 10.59
N ASP A 113 -18.60 15.58 9.74
CA ASP A 113 -17.58 14.63 10.15
C ASP A 113 -16.27 14.81 9.36
N SER A 114 -15.23 14.11 9.82
CA SER A 114 -13.98 13.96 9.08
C SER A 114 -13.63 12.49 8.93
N TYR A 115 -13.17 12.11 7.75
CA TYR A 115 -12.80 10.74 7.40
C TYR A 115 -11.35 10.68 6.99
N GLN A 116 -10.67 9.64 7.43
CA GLN A 116 -9.25 9.44 7.19
C GLN A 116 -9.02 8.24 6.28
N VAL A 117 -8.22 8.43 5.24
CA VAL A 117 -7.61 7.35 4.45
C VAL A 117 -6.15 7.25 4.88
N PRO A 118 -5.81 6.32 5.78
CA PRO A 118 -4.46 6.19 6.31
C PRO A 118 -3.50 5.66 5.23
N ASN A 119 -2.22 5.99 5.37
CA ASN A 119 -1.15 5.57 4.46
C ASN A 119 -1.47 5.89 2.99
N SER A 120 -1.88 7.13 2.73
CA SER A 120 -2.23 7.57 1.37
C SER A 120 -1.04 7.57 0.41
N ASP A 121 0.18 7.52 0.92
CA ASP A 121 1.43 7.31 0.19
C ASP A 121 1.54 5.91 -0.45
N ASN A 122 0.73 4.94 -0.02
CA ASN A 122 0.63 3.64 -0.67
C ASN A 122 -0.14 3.66 -2.00
N PHE A 123 -0.89 4.72 -2.27
CA PHE A 123 -1.55 4.92 -3.56
C PHE A 123 -0.61 5.56 -4.57
N ASP A 124 -0.92 5.37 -5.85
CA ASP A 124 -0.20 6.07 -6.91
C ASP A 124 -0.37 7.59 -6.75
N SER A 125 0.76 8.30 -6.64
CA SER A 125 0.76 9.72 -6.33
C SER A 125 0.12 10.60 -7.41
N LEU A 126 0.20 10.20 -8.68
CA LEU A 126 -0.43 10.92 -9.79
C LEU A 126 -1.94 10.74 -9.76
N GLN A 127 -2.39 9.49 -9.60
CA GLN A 127 -3.81 9.18 -9.53
C GLN A 127 -4.46 9.82 -8.29
N LEU A 128 -3.75 9.84 -7.15
CA LEU A 128 -4.24 10.49 -5.94
C LEU A 128 -4.40 12.01 -6.14
N LYS A 129 -3.41 12.66 -6.76
CA LYS A 129 -3.49 14.10 -7.10
C LYS A 129 -4.64 14.40 -8.06
N ASP A 130 -4.84 13.56 -9.07
CA ASP A 130 -5.94 13.71 -10.02
C ASP A 130 -7.31 13.55 -9.34
N LEU A 131 -7.44 12.58 -8.43
CA LEU A 131 -8.65 12.42 -7.62
C LEU A 131 -8.91 13.67 -6.77
N MET A 132 -7.90 14.16 -6.07
CA MET A 132 -8.02 15.37 -5.24
C MET A 132 -8.47 16.57 -6.08
N LYS A 133 -7.85 16.77 -7.23
CA LYS A 133 -8.22 17.86 -8.16
C LYS A 133 -9.67 17.76 -8.65
N GLN A 134 -10.14 16.53 -8.91
CA GLN A 134 -11.54 16.31 -9.28
C GLN A 134 -12.50 16.65 -8.13
N LEU A 135 -12.14 16.28 -6.88
CA LEU A 135 -12.93 16.60 -5.70
C LEU A 135 -12.94 18.10 -5.43
N GLU A 136 -11.78 18.76 -5.47
CA GLU A 136 -11.66 20.22 -5.28
C GLU A 136 -12.49 20.98 -6.30
N LYS A 137 -12.40 20.61 -7.59
CA LYS A 137 -13.22 21.21 -8.63
C LYS A 137 -14.72 21.10 -8.33
N ARG A 138 -15.18 19.92 -7.89
CA ARG A 138 -16.59 19.74 -7.52
C ARG A 138 -17.00 20.62 -6.33
N ILE A 139 -16.14 20.68 -5.31
CA ILE A 139 -16.38 21.53 -4.14
C ILE A 139 -16.52 23.01 -4.55
N ASP A 140 -15.66 23.48 -5.47
CA ASP A 140 -15.72 24.84 -5.98
C ASP A 140 -16.98 25.11 -6.83
N ASP A 141 -17.41 24.14 -7.62
CA ASP A 141 -18.64 24.23 -8.42
C ASP A 141 -19.90 24.27 -7.54
N GLN A 142 -19.88 23.63 -6.37
CA GLN A 142 -20.99 23.68 -5.40
C GLN A 142 -21.09 24.99 -4.60
N ARG A 143 -19.98 25.73 -4.50
CA ARG A 143 -19.93 27.00 -3.77
C ARG A 143 -20.37 28.22 -4.60
N ARG A 144 -20.53 28.02 -5.91
CA ARG A 144 -21.00 29.07 -6.84
C ARG A 144 -22.50 29.04 -7.00
#